data_af531a5ebdae0d621ceb824a46a08db9
#
_entry.id   af531a5ebdae0d621ceb824a46a08db9
#
_cell.length_a   1.000
_cell.length_b   1.000
_cell.length_c   1.000
_cell.angle_alpha   90.00
_cell.angle_beta   90.00
_cell.angle_gamma   90.00
#
_symmetry.space_group_name_H-M   'P 1'
#
loop_
_entity.id
_entity.type
_entity.pdbx_description
1 polymer ?
#
loop_
_entity_poly.entity_id
_entity_poly.type
_entity_poly.pdbx_seq_one_letter_code
_entity_poly.pdbx_strand_id
1 'polypeptide(L)'
;SRTTVVEFGIGGKQKPAIAAAFFKRIQQILDTEGVEYDNKVLVELINKHFPDWRRVLNECQRYSAGGKIDSGILATFSDVKVNDLVKKLKEKDFPEVRKWVVNNLDNDTSVLLRRIYDACYDSMVPNSIPAAVLTLAKYQYQMAFVADQEINMLACLTEIMVECEFK
;
A
#
# COMPACT_ATOMS: atom_id res chain seq x y z
N SER A 1 10.80 33.47 6.37
CA SER A 1 10.49 32.75 5.12
C SER A 1 10.37 33.74 3.99
N ARG A 2 11.10 33.54 2.89
CA ARG A 2 11.07 34.41 1.68
C ARG A 2 10.18 33.84 0.58
N THR A 3 9.43 32.78 0.84
CA THR A 3 8.57 32.10 -0.14
C THR A 3 7.11 32.19 0.28
N THR A 4 6.26 32.49 -0.68
CA THR A 4 4.80 32.40 -0.51
C THR A 4 4.37 30.96 -0.69
N VAL A 5 3.64 30.42 0.27
CA VAL A 5 3.05 29.07 0.14
C VAL A 5 1.83 29.17 -0.76
N VAL A 6 1.84 28.41 -1.86
CA VAL A 6 0.70 28.27 -2.76
C VAL A 6 0.19 26.83 -2.63
N GLU A 7 -1.04 26.68 -2.13
CA GLU A 7 -1.68 25.36 -1.99
C GLU A 7 -2.49 25.04 -3.23
N PHE A 8 -2.16 23.90 -3.87
CA PHE A 8 -2.91 23.33 -4.99
C PHE A 8 -3.91 22.28 -4.47
N GLY A 9 -4.95 22.75 -3.80
CA GLY A 9 -5.99 21.87 -3.25
C GLY A 9 -7.06 21.52 -4.28
N ILE A 10 -7.48 20.27 -4.34
CA ILE A 10 -8.62 19.83 -5.15
C ILE A 10 -9.88 19.91 -4.29
N GLY A 11 -10.78 20.86 -4.62
CA GLY A 11 -12.06 20.97 -3.94
C GLY A 11 -12.97 19.77 -4.20
N GLY A 12 -13.78 19.40 -3.19
CA GLY A 12 -14.67 18.23 -3.30
C GLY A 12 -15.61 18.26 -4.52
N LYS A 13 -16.03 19.43 -4.97
CA LYS A 13 -16.87 19.61 -6.18
C LYS A 13 -16.10 19.35 -7.49
N GLN A 14 -14.77 19.49 -7.49
CA GLN A 14 -13.92 19.30 -8.66
C GLN A 14 -13.50 17.82 -8.84
N LYS A 15 -13.49 17.06 -7.75
CA LYS A 15 -13.06 15.66 -7.75
C LYS A 15 -13.74 14.80 -8.82
N PRO A 16 -15.08 14.80 -8.99
CA PRO A 16 -15.75 13.98 -10.01
C PRO A 16 -15.36 14.35 -11.43
N ALA A 17 -15.25 15.67 -11.72
CA ALA A 17 -14.91 16.16 -13.05
C ALA A 17 -13.46 15.77 -13.44
N ILE A 18 -12.52 15.89 -12.49
CA ILE A 18 -11.11 15.54 -12.69
C ILE A 18 -10.99 14.02 -12.85
N ALA A 19 -11.67 13.23 -12.01
CA ALA A 19 -11.67 11.77 -12.12
C ALA A 19 -12.25 11.29 -13.46
N ALA A 20 -13.34 11.92 -13.95
CA ALA A 20 -13.94 11.59 -15.24
C ALA A 20 -13.03 11.96 -16.43
N ALA A 21 -12.33 13.08 -16.35
CA ALA A 21 -11.34 13.47 -17.37
C ALA A 21 -10.18 12.48 -17.43
N PHE A 22 -9.67 12.07 -16.26
CA PHE A 22 -8.61 11.08 -16.17
C PHE A 22 -9.07 9.69 -16.62
N PHE A 23 -10.30 9.29 -16.30
CA PHE A 23 -10.87 8.03 -16.78
C PHE A 23 -10.86 7.95 -18.32
N LYS A 24 -11.31 9.00 -19.00
CA LYS A 24 -11.24 9.06 -20.47
C LYS A 24 -9.82 8.97 -21.00
N ARG A 25 -8.86 9.62 -20.31
CA ARG A 25 -7.47 9.59 -20.71
C ARG A 25 -6.86 8.20 -20.57
N ILE A 26 -7.15 7.50 -19.48
CA ILE A 26 -6.62 6.15 -19.25
C ILE A 26 -7.20 5.14 -20.24
N GLN A 27 -8.50 5.26 -20.61
CA GLN A 27 -9.09 4.46 -21.66
C GLN A 27 -8.36 4.63 -23.00
N GLN A 28 -8.08 5.87 -23.41
CA GLN A 28 -7.31 6.14 -24.64
C GLN A 28 -5.91 5.49 -24.61
N ILE A 29 -5.24 5.52 -23.46
CA ILE A 29 -3.92 4.88 -23.29
C ILE A 29 -4.05 3.37 -23.44
N LEU A 30 -4.98 2.74 -22.73
CA LEU A 30 -5.18 1.29 -22.76
C LEU A 30 -5.61 0.78 -24.14
N ASP A 31 -6.50 1.54 -24.82
CA ASP A 31 -6.91 1.24 -26.20
C ASP A 31 -5.73 1.30 -27.18
N THR A 32 -4.83 2.31 -27.00
CA THR A 32 -3.63 2.45 -27.83
C THR A 32 -2.63 1.32 -27.60
N GLU A 33 -2.51 0.86 -26.34
CA GLU A 33 -1.62 -0.25 -25.97
C GLU A 33 -2.27 -1.64 -26.23
N GLY A 34 -3.51 -1.68 -26.70
CA GLY A 34 -4.22 -2.94 -26.98
C GLY A 34 -4.54 -3.78 -25.75
N VAL A 35 -4.69 -3.16 -24.59
CA VAL A 35 -4.98 -3.82 -23.31
C VAL A 35 -6.49 -3.86 -23.09
N GLU A 36 -7.06 -5.07 -22.90
CA GLU A 36 -8.46 -5.22 -22.50
C GLU A 36 -8.68 -4.77 -21.04
N TYR A 37 -9.80 -4.09 -20.79
CA TYR A 37 -10.11 -3.60 -19.45
C TYR A 37 -11.61 -3.60 -19.12
N ASP A 38 -11.94 -3.74 -17.84
CA ASP A 38 -13.31 -3.51 -17.32
C ASP A 38 -13.43 -2.07 -16.82
N ASN A 39 -14.43 -1.35 -17.37
CA ASN A 39 -14.70 0.04 -16.99
C ASN A 39 -14.99 0.23 -15.49
N LYS A 40 -15.70 -0.71 -14.85
CA LYS A 40 -16.01 -0.65 -13.42
C LYS A 40 -14.74 -0.74 -12.58
N VAL A 41 -13.85 -1.62 -12.97
CA VAL A 41 -12.54 -1.81 -12.31
C VAL A 41 -11.68 -0.56 -12.43
N LEU A 42 -11.64 0.08 -13.60
CA LEU A 42 -10.90 1.34 -13.79
C LEU A 42 -11.46 2.47 -12.93
N VAL A 43 -12.78 2.60 -12.84
CA VAL A 43 -13.42 3.62 -11.99
C VAL A 43 -13.07 3.40 -10.52
N GLU A 44 -13.10 2.17 -10.06
CA GLU A 44 -12.78 1.82 -8.68
C GLU A 44 -11.29 2.07 -8.38
N LEU A 45 -10.39 1.71 -9.31
CA LEU A 45 -8.97 1.98 -9.22
C LEU A 45 -8.66 3.49 -9.14
N ILE A 46 -9.30 4.29 -9.98
CA ILE A 46 -9.17 5.75 -9.98
C ILE A 46 -9.66 6.33 -8.65
N ASN A 47 -10.83 5.93 -8.17
CA ASN A 47 -11.38 6.43 -6.91
C ASN A 47 -10.51 6.09 -5.71
N LYS A 48 -9.89 4.92 -5.73
CA LYS A 48 -9.03 4.43 -4.66
C LYS A 48 -7.72 5.20 -4.54
N HIS A 49 -7.11 5.56 -5.66
CA HIS A 49 -5.81 6.22 -5.70
C HIS A 49 -5.87 7.72 -5.97
N PHE A 50 -7.08 8.30 -6.09
CA PHE A 50 -7.24 9.74 -6.29
C PHE A 50 -6.54 10.54 -5.17
N PRO A 51 -5.71 11.55 -5.49
CA PRO A 51 -5.39 12.12 -6.81
C PRO A 51 -4.09 11.60 -7.44
N ASP A 52 -3.55 10.46 -7.01
CA ASP A 52 -2.29 9.91 -7.51
C ASP A 52 -2.47 9.15 -8.84
N TRP A 53 -2.45 9.92 -9.93
CA TRP A 53 -2.58 9.39 -11.29
C TRP A 53 -1.42 8.50 -11.72
N ARG A 54 -0.22 8.78 -11.22
CA ARG A 54 0.97 7.97 -11.52
C ARG A 54 0.77 6.55 -10.99
N ARG A 55 0.26 6.44 -9.78
CA ARG A 55 -0.01 5.13 -9.17
C ARG A 55 -1.04 4.35 -9.97
N VAL A 56 -2.14 5.00 -10.41
CA VAL A 56 -3.13 4.35 -11.26
C VAL A 56 -2.51 3.81 -12.55
N LEU A 57 -1.67 4.58 -13.22
CA LEU A 57 -0.98 4.17 -14.45
C LEU A 57 -0.02 3.00 -14.22
N ASN A 58 0.79 3.07 -13.16
CA ASN A 58 1.73 2.00 -12.81
C ASN A 58 1.00 0.68 -12.51
N GLU A 59 -0.13 0.75 -11.81
CA GLU A 59 -0.95 -0.42 -11.53
C GLU A 59 -1.56 -0.99 -12.82
N CYS A 60 -2.10 -0.14 -13.69
CA CYS A 60 -2.58 -0.60 -15.00
C CYS A 60 -1.46 -1.25 -15.81
N GLN A 61 -0.26 -0.66 -15.84
CA GLN A 61 0.90 -1.22 -16.54
C GLN A 61 1.31 -2.58 -15.98
N ARG A 62 1.36 -2.72 -14.65
CA ARG A 62 1.70 -3.99 -14.00
C ARG A 62 0.71 -5.10 -14.35
N TYR A 63 -0.58 -4.77 -14.41
CA TYR A 63 -1.63 -5.75 -14.74
C TYR A 63 -1.78 -6.01 -16.23
N SER A 64 -1.42 -5.07 -17.08
CA SER A 64 -1.44 -5.25 -18.53
C SER A 64 -0.50 -6.37 -19.01
N ALA A 65 0.53 -6.71 -18.21
CA ALA A 65 1.38 -7.87 -18.46
C ALA A 65 0.60 -9.21 -18.50
N GLY A 66 -0.57 -9.28 -17.83
CA GLY A 66 -1.51 -10.40 -17.92
C GLY A 66 -2.50 -10.31 -19.09
N GLY A 67 -2.42 -9.27 -19.92
CA GLY A 67 -3.26 -9.05 -21.11
C GLY A 67 -4.62 -8.45 -20.83
N LYS A 68 -5.08 -8.41 -19.58
CA LYS A 68 -6.42 -7.90 -19.23
C LYS A 68 -6.46 -7.29 -17.85
N ILE A 69 -7.11 -6.14 -17.72
CA ILE A 69 -7.39 -5.49 -16.44
C ILE A 69 -8.82 -5.83 -16.02
N ASP A 70 -8.96 -6.78 -15.10
CA ASP A 70 -10.24 -7.25 -14.56
C ASP A 70 -10.31 -7.08 -13.03
N SER A 71 -11.35 -7.64 -12.42
CA SER A 71 -11.55 -7.58 -10.96
C SER A 71 -10.41 -8.19 -10.13
N GLY A 72 -9.53 -9.00 -10.73
CA GLY A 72 -8.33 -9.52 -10.08
C GLY A 72 -7.39 -8.42 -9.60
N ILE A 73 -7.35 -7.28 -10.32
CA ILE A 73 -6.58 -6.10 -9.89
C ILE A 73 -7.10 -5.54 -8.55
N LEU A 74 -8.42 -5.54 -8.34
CA LEU A 74 -9.03 -5.04 -7.11
C LEU A 74 -8.80 -6.00 -5.93
N ALA A 75 -8.83 -7.31 -6.19
CA ALA A 75 -8.53 -8.32 -5.19
C ALA A 75 -7.07 -8.22 -4.70
N THR A 76 -6.13 -7.95 -5.59
CA THR A 76 -4.72 -7.72 -5.21
C THR A 76 -4.54 -6.45 -4.39
N PHE A 77 -5.43 -5.46 -4.55
CA PHE A 77 -5.39 -4.22 -3.77
C PHE A 77 -6.12 -4.28 -2.43
N SER A 78 -7.15 -5.14 -2.32
CA SER A 78 -7.88 -5.29 -1.06
C SER A 78 -7.11 -6.12 -0.05
N ASP A 79 -6.23 -7.00 -0.55
CA ASP A 79 -5.51 -7.96 0.25
C ASP A 79 -3.99 -7.91 -0.01
N VAL A 80 -3.35 -6.84 0.43
CA VAL A 80 -2.06 -7.10 1.08
C VAL A 80 -2.45 -8.04 2.21
N LYS A 81 -2.13 -9.33 2.08
CA LYS A 81 -2.52 -10.37 3.03
C LYS A 81 -1.74 -10.17 4.34
N VAL A 82 -2.05 -9.06 5.04
CA VAL A 82 -1.42 -8.73 6.31
C VAL A 82 -1.72 -9.84 7.32
N ASN A 83 -2.85 -10.52 7.18
CA ASN A 83 -3.17 -11.69 7.98
C ASN A 83 -2.18 -12.85 7.77
N ASP A 84 -1.68 -13.03 6.53
CA ASP A 84 -0.64 -14.03 6.27
C ASP A 84 0.70 -13.60 6.88
N LEU A 85 1.03 -12.30 6.87
CA LEU A 85 2.18 -11.76 7.57
C LEU A 85 2.10 -12.03 9.07
N VAL A 86 0.95 -11.73 9.69
CA VAL A 86 0.75 -11.96 11.13
C VAL A 86 0.96 -13.42 11.52
N LYS A 87 0.48 -14.38 10.70
CA LYS A 87 0.78 -15.80 10.92
C LYS A 87 2.27 -16.11 10.90
N LYS A 88 2.99 -15.57 9.91
CA LYS A 88 4.44 -15.74 9.78
C LYS A 88 5.22 -15.11 10.94
N LEU A 89 4.75 -13.96 11.44
CA LEU A 89 5.32 -13.33 12.64
C LEU A 89 5.10 -14.20 13.89
N LYS A 90 3.90 -14.76 14.03
CA LYS A 90 3.59 -15.69 15.13
C LYS A 90 4.43 -16.97 15.08
N GLU A 91 4.64 -17.53 13.89
CA GLU A 91 5.46 -18.72 13.63
C GLU A 91 6.96 -18.43 13.70
N LYS A 92 7.35 -17.16 13.80
CA LYS A 92 8.74 -16.69 13.77
C LYS A 92 9.50 -17.12 12.51
N ASP A 93 8.78 -17.20 11.38
CA ASP A 93 9.33 -17.58 10.06
C ASP A 93 9.94 -16.36 9.36
N PHE A 94 11.17 -16.02 9.71
CA PHE A 94 11.88 -14.88 9.13
C PHE A 94 12.04 -14.96 7.60
N PRO A 95 12.40 -16.10 6.97
CA PRO A 95 12.48 -16.20 5.52
C PRO A 95 11.19 -15.79 4.80
N GLU A 96 10.05 -16.24 5.29
CA GLU A 96 8.76 -15.90 4.70
C GLU A 96 8.33 -14.47 5.01
N VAL A 97 8.70 -13.91 6.17
CA VAL A 97 8.51 -12.49 6.49
C VAL A 97 9.31 -11.63 5.51
N ARG A 98 10.58 -11.97 5.24
CA ARG A 98 11.41 -11.28 4.26
C ARG A 98 10.79 -11.31 2.86
N LYS A 99 10.38 -12.47 2.40
CA LYS A 99 9.74 -12.64 1.09
C LYS A 99 8.44 -11.81 0.98
N TRP A 100 7.68 -11.75 2.06
CA TRP A 100 6.49 -10.92 2.12
C TRP A 100 6.84 -9.42 1.98
N VAL A 101 7.88 -8.94 2.66
CA VAL A 101 8.34 -7.55 2.57
C VAL A 101 8.75 -7.21 1.14
N VAL A 102 9.62 -8.00 0.52
CA VAL A 102 10.08 -7.80 -0.86
C VAL A 102 8.90 -7.68 -1.83
N ASN A 103 7.88 -8.52 -1.67
CA ASN A 103 6.70 -8.53 -2.55
C ASN A 103 5.73 -7.37 -2.30
N ASN A 104 5.87 -6.61 -1.20
CA ASN A 104 4.92 -5.58 -0.80
C ASN A 104 5.54 -4.18 -0.63
N LEU A 105 6.84 -4.00 -0.86
CA LEU A 105 7.53 -2.71 -0.73
C LEU A 105 7.05 -1.64 -1.72
N ASP A 106 6.50 -2.03 -2.87
CA ASP A 106 5.94 -1.11 -3.86
C ASP A 106 4.67 -0.40 -3.35
N ASN A 107 4.11 -0.84 -2.24
CA ASN A 107 2.99 -0.16 -1.61
C ASN A 107 3.47 1.06 -0.82
N ASP A 108 2.54 2.02 -0.62
CA ASP A 108 2.79 3.14 0.29
C ASP A 108 3.09 2.60 1.70
N THR A 109 4.32 2.82 2.14
CA THR A 109 4.85 2.24 3.37
C THR A 109 4.11 2.75 4.62
N SER A 110 3.60 3.99 4.59
CA SER A 110 2.80 4.53 5.69
C SER A 110 1.45 3.82 5.81
N VAL A 111 0.81 3.57 4.66
CA VAL A 111 -0.44 2.80 4.61
C VAL A 111 -0.20 1.35 5.03
N LEU A 112 0.93 0.77 4.61
CA LEU A 112 1.30 -0.60 4.96
C LEU A 112 1.51 -0.76 6.47
N LEU A 113 2.27 0.15 7.10
CA LEU A 113 2.48 0.14 8.56
C LEU A 113 1.16 0.30 9.33
N ARG A 114 0.24 1.15 8.84
CA ARG A 114 -1.07 1.29 9.46
C ARG A 114 -1.85 -0.02 9.43
N ARG A 115 -1.86 -0.72 8.30
CA ARG A 115 -2.54 -2.02 8.17
C ARG A 115 -1.87 -3.10 9.03
N ILE A 116 -0.54 -3.10 9.11
CA ILE A 116 0.19 -4.00 10.00
C ILE A 116 -0.21 -3.74 11.45
N TYR A 117 -0.28 -2.48 11.86
CA TYR A 117 -0.76 -2.12 13.19
C TYR A 117 -2.16 -2.68 13.48
N ASP A 118 -3.12 -2.43 12.58
CA ASP A 118 -4.51 -2.85 12.77
C ASP A 118 -4.61 -4.39 12.88
N ALA A 119 -3.90 -5.14 12.03
CA ALA A 119 -3.87 -6.61 12.08
C ALA A 119 -3.14 -7.16 13.32
N CYS A 120 -2.07 -6.52 13.75
CA CYS A 120 -1.36 -6.87 14.97
C CYS A 120 -2.20 -6.61 16.22
N TYR A 121 -2.92 -5.49 16.25
CA TYR A 121 -3.79 -5.13 17.37
C TYR A 121 -4.82 -6.22 17.67
N ASP A 122 -5.43 -6.80 16.64
CA ASP A 122 -6.44 -7.86 16.77
C ASP A 122 -5.82 -9.21 17.16
N SER A 123 -4.58 -9.46 16.79
CA SER A 123 -3.91 -10.77 16.86
C SER A 123 -2.94 -10.93 18.02
N MET A 124 -2.54 -9.82 18.66
CA MET A 124 -1.57 -9.82 19.77
C MET A 124 -2.25 -9.98 21.14
N VAL A 125 -1.48 -10.51 22.10
CA VAL A 125 -1.84 -10.41 23.52
C VAL A 125 -1.84 -8.96 23.96
N PRO A 126 -2.78 -8.51 24.82
CA PRO A 126 -2.93 -7.10 25.20
C PRO A 126 -1.63 -6.46 25.74
N ASN A 127 -0.83 -7.21 26.47
CA ASN A 127 0.42 -6.72 27.06
C ASN A 127 1.52 -6.42 26.02
N SER A 128 1.45 -7.00 24.83
CA SER A 128 2.41 -6.78 23.74
C SER A 128 2.03 -5.62 22.82
N ILE A 129 0.78 -5.15 22.85
CA ILE A 129 0.32 -4.06 21.99
C ILE A 129 1.12 -2.76 22.17
N PRO A 130 1.40 -2.30 23.42
CA PRO A 130 2.21 -1.09 23.62
C PRO A 130 3.62 -1.20 23.02
N ALA A 131 4.28 -2.36 23.15
CA ALA A 131 5.59 -2.59 22.56
C ALA A 131 5.54 -2.52 21.02
N ALA A 132 4.54 -3.14 20.40
CA ALA A 132 4.33 -3.07 18.95
C ALA A 132 4.10 -1.63 18.47
N VAL A 133 3.33 -0.82 19.20
CA VAL A 133 3.09 0.60 18.87
C VAL A 133 4.40 1.39 18.90
N LEU A 134 5.21 1.23 19.95
CA LEU A 134 6.48 1.93 20.07
C LEU A 134 7.45 1.53 18.95
N THR A 135 7.53 0.26 18.64
CA THR A 135 8.34 -0.27 17.53
C THR A 135 7.88 0.31 16.19
N LEU A 136 6.59 0.24 15.87
CA LEU A 136 6.05 0.79 14.63
C LEU A 136 6.30 2.29 14.51
N ALA A 137 6.08 3.06 15.57
CA ALA A 137 6.33 4.51 15.59
C ALA A 137 7.80 4.85 15.35
N LYS A 138 8.73 4.11 15.98
CA LYS A 138 10.18 4.24 15.80
C LYS A 138 10.59 4.03 14.34
N TYR A 139 10.15 2.95 13.73
CA TYR A 139 10.51 2.63 12.34
C TYR A 139 9.78 3.50 11.32
N GLN A 140 8.56 3.95 11.61
CA GLN A 140 7.86 4.94 10.80
C GLN A 140 8.62 6.26 10.73
N TYR A 141 9.16 6.73 11.86
CA TYR A 141 10.02 7.91 11.88
C TYR A 141 11.30 7.71 11.06
N GLN A 142 11.95 6.55 11.22
CA GLN A 142 13.18 6.23 10.49
C GLN A 142 12.99 6.16 8.98
N MET A 143 11.81 5.77 8.48
CA MET A 143 11.52 5.67 7.05
C MET A 143 11.80 6.94 6.25
N ALA A 144 11.69 8.11 6.87
CA ALA A 144 11.97 9.38 6.22
C ALA A 144 13.48 9.58 5.91
N PHE A 145 14.36 8.82 6.55
CA PHE A 145 15.80 9.06 6.55
C PHE A 145 16.64 7.85 6.09
N VAL A 146 16.07 6.66 6.05
CA VAL A 146 16.82 5.45 5.68
C VAL A 146 17.06 5.37 4.17
N ALA A 147 18.23 4.87 3.80
CA ALA A 147 18.59 4.64 2.40
C ALA A 147 17.88 3.40 1.82
N ASP A 148 17.65 2.39 2.66
CA ASP A 148 17.05 1.12 2.26
C ASP A 148 15.78 0.85 3.10
N GLN A 149 14.65 0.95 2.43
CA GLN A 149 13.35 0.75 3.07
C GLN A 149 13.02 -0.74 3.32
N GLU A 150 13.60 -1.65 2.54
CA GLU A 150 13.45 -3.10 2.76
C GLU A 150 14.06 -3.48 4.11
N ILE A 151 15.31 -3.07 4.35
CA ILE A 151 16.01 -3.35 5.59
C ILE A 151 15.28 -2.73 6.78
N ASN A 152 14.79 -1.50 6.65
CA ASN A 152 14.07 -0.83 7.71
C ASN A 152 12.75 -1.53 8.06
N MET A 153 11.98 -1.95 7.06
CA MET A 153 10.74 -2.69 7.27
C MET A 153 11.01 -4.06 7.88
N LEU A 154 12.03 -4.78 7.39
CA LEU A 154 12.44 -6.06 7.96
C LEU A 154 12.87 -5.94 9.41
N ALA A 155 13.65 -4.91 9.74
CA ALA A 155 14.06 -4.67 11.12
C ALA A 155 12.85 -4.41 12.03
N CYS A 156 11.88 -3.61 11.56
CA CYS A 156 10.62 -3.38 12.27
C CYS A 156 9.87 -4.69 12.57
N LEU A 157 9.65 -5.50 11.55
CA LEU A 157 8.92 -6.76 11.68
C LEU A 157 9.67 -7.79 12.52
N THR A 158 11.00 -7.80 12.45
CA THR A 158 11.85 -8.67 13.27
C THR A 158 11.76 -8.27 14.74
N GLU A 159 11.82 -6.99 15.07
CA GLU A 159 11.67 -6.50 16.44
C GLU A 159 10.28 -6.88 16.99
N ILE A 160 9.22 -6.71 16.22
CA ILE A 160 7.86 -7.17 16.59
C ILE A 160 7.82 -8.69 16.81
N MET A 161 8.45 -9.47 15.94
CA MET A 161 8.47 -10.94 16.00
C MET A 161 9.19 -11.45 17.26
N VAL A 162 10.23 -10.71 17.72
CA VAL A 162 11.05 -11.09 18.89
C VAL A 162 10.40 -10.62 20.20
N GLU A 163 9.88 -9.39 20.22
CA GLU A 163 9.44 -8.74 21.46
C GLU A 163 7.95 -8.88 21.75
N CYS A 164 7.14 -9.25 20.74
CA CYS A 164 5.69 -9.32 20.89
C CYS A 164 5.19 -10.77 20.89
N GLU A 165 4.16 -11.01 21.72
CA GLU A 165 3.45 -12.29 21.78
C GLU A 165 2.10 -12.19 21.04
N PHE A 166 1.81 -13.21 20.25
CA PHE A 166 0.56 -13.36 19.51
C PHE A 166 -0.37 -14.36 20.19
N LYS A 167 -1.69 -14.14 20.07
CA LYS A 167 -2.73 -15.05 20.59
C LYS A 167 -2.67 -16.42 19.96
#